data_a8f40552ddc6c5546ad7e6302364425e
#
_entry.id   a8f40552ddc6c5546ad7e6302364425e
#
_cell.length_a   1.000
_cell.length_b   1.000
_cell.length_c   1.000
_cell.angle_alpha   90.00
_cell.angle_beta   90.00
_cell.angle_gamma   90.00
#
_symmetry.space_group_name_H-M   'P 1'
#
loop_
_entity.id
_entity.type
_entity.pdbx_description
1 polymer ?
#
loop_
_entity_poly.entity_id
_entity_poly.type
_entity_poly.pdbx_seq_one_letter_code
_entity_poly.pdbx_strand_id
1 'polypeptide(L)'
;RRQRQMCIRDRDARIADNAGYKPEDEPVVTGGANAHFATLPIKRMVSAMERANVAAAVSNSAGTYVCNSTMYALLDHIAANNIPIQAGFIHVPYIPSQVADKPNMPSMPLEDMVRGLTAAIECIDE
;
A
#
# COMPACT_ATOMS: atom_id res chain seq x y z
N ARG A 1 8.04 -8.53 17.07
CA ARG A 1 6.78 -7.76 16.91
C ARG A 1 6.24 -7.92 15.50
N ARG A 2 5.02 -8.42 15.35
CA ARG A 2 4.37 -8.54 14.04
C ARG A 2 4.19 -7.15 13.42
N GLN A 3 4.53 -7.04 12.15
CA GLN A 3 4.14 -5.89 11.33
C GLN A 3 2.65 -6.03 11.01
N ARG A 4 1.93 -4.91 10.93
CA ARG A 4 0.47 -4.93 10.89
C ARG A 4 -0.16 -4.42 9.60
N GLN A 5 0.62 -4.08 8.60
CA GLN A 5 0.04 -3.73 7.32
C GLN A 5 -0.57 -4.99 6.70
N MET A 6 -1.87 -4.99 6.46
CA MET A 6 -2.55 -6.15 5.90
C MET A 6 -3.56 -5.76 4.82
N CYS A 7 -3.87 -6.73 3.96
CA CYS A 7 -4.97 -6.70 3.01
C CYS A 7 -5.97 -7.81 3.33
N ILE A 8 -7.20 -7.63 2.88
CA ILE A 8 -8.27 -8.60 3.08
C ILE A 8 -8.76 -9.17 1.76
N ARG A 9 -9.30 -10.39 1.81
CA ARG A 9 -9.76 -11.09 0.62
C ARG A 9 -10.93 -10.41 -0.08
N ASP A 10 -11.89 -9.90 0.68
CA ASP A 10 -13.12 -9.40 0.11
C ASP A 10 -12.99 -7.93 -0.32
N ARG A 11 -13.48 -7.63 -1.51
CA ARG A 11 -13.55 -6.27 -2.07
C ARG A 11 -14.93 -5.69 -1.79
N ASP A 12 -14.96 -4.44 -1.39
CA ASP A 12 -16.19 -3.70 -1.21
C ASP A 12 -15.95 -2.23 -1.55
N ALA A 13 -16.34 -1.82 -2.75
CA ALA A 13 -16.03 -0.50 -3.29
C ALA A 13 -17.09 0.53 -2.93
N ARG A 14 -16.66 1.68 -2.42
CA ARG A 14 -17.55 2.84 -2.21
C ARG A 14 -17.81 3.58 -3.51
N ILE A 15 -16.81 3.64 -4.38
CA ILE A 15 -16.89 4.27 -5.69
C ILE A 15 -16.33 3.32 -6.74
N ALA A 16 -16.81 3.44 -7.97
CA ALA A 16 -16.31 2.64 -9.09
C ALA A 16 -14.88 3.03 -9.45
N ASP A 17 -14.15 2.08 -10.03
CA ASP A 17 -12.84 2.35 -10.62
C ASP A 17 -12.98 3.09 -11.97
N ASN A 18 -11.84 3.34 -12.62
CA ASN A 18 -11.82 4.04 -13.91
C ASN A 18 -12.53 3.30 -15.04
N ALA A 19 -12.74 2.00 -14.90
CA ALA A 19 -13.50 1.19 -15.85
C ALA A 19 -14.99 1.10 -15.50
N GLY A 20 -15.42 1.73 -14.42
CA GLY A 20 -16.80 1.70 -13.96
C GLY A 20 -17.15 0.49 -13.11
N TYR A 21 -16.17 -0.34 -12.76
CA TYR A 21 -16.40 -1.53 -11.94
C TYR A 21 -16.45 -1.19 -10.46
N LYS A 22 -17.51 -1.62 -9.80
CA LYS A 22 -17.76 -1.37 -8.38
C LYS A 22 -18.12 -2.68 -7.69
N PRO A 23 -17.13 -3.48 -7.27
CA PRO A 23 -17.40 -4.75 -6.60
C PRO A 23 -18.05 -4.56 -5.23
N GLU A 24 -18.89 -5.49 -4.86
CA GLU A 24 -19.59 -5.52 -3.58
C GLU A 24 -19.43 -6.93 -2.99
N ASP A 25 -18.76 -7.03 -1.85
CA ASP A 25 -18.48 -8.28 -1.13
C ASP A 25 -17.91 -9.41 -2.01
N GLU A 26 -17.10 -9.07 -2.99
CA GLU A 26 -16.50 -10.03 -3.92
C GLU A 26 -15.07 -10.40 -3.50
N PRO A 27 -14.70 -11.69 -3.47
CA PRO A 27 -13.32 -12.07 -3.17
C PRO A 27 -12.36 -11.67 -4.30
N VAL A 28 -11.16 -11.25 -3.94
CA VAL A 28 -10.06 -11.04 -4.90
C VAL A 28 -9.63 -12.39 -5.49
N VAL A 29 -9.51 -13.39 -4.62
CA VAL A 29 -9.21 -14.78 -4.99
C VAL A 29 -10.23 -15.67 -4.33
N THR A 30 -11.03 -16.38 -5.12
CA THR A 30 -12.02 -17.32 -4.62
C THR A 30 -11.34 -18.44 -3.83
N GLY A 31 -11.79 -18.67 -2.59
CA GLY A 31 -11.21 -19.67 -1.71
C GLY A 31 -9.85 -19.29 -1.10
N GLY A 32 -9.38 -18.08 -1.33
CA GLY A 32 -8.13 -17.59 -0.76
C GLY A 32 -8.21 -17.34 0.73
N ALA A 33 -7.06 -17.07 1.37
CA ALA A 33 -6.99 -16.73 2.78
C ALA A 33 -7.79 -15.47 3.10
N ASN A 34 -8.29 -15.36 4.33
CA ASN A 34 -9.08 -14.19 4.74
C ASN A 34 -8.29 -12.89 4.67
N ALA A 35 -6.99 -12.95 4.91
CA ALA A 35 -6.09 -11.79 4.89
C ALA A 35 -4.65 -12.23 4.67
N HIS A 36 -3.84 -11.28 4.21
CA HIS A 36 -2.38 -11.43 4.16
C HIS A 36 -1.72 -10.22 4.82
N PHE A 37 -0.58 -10.45 5.48
CA PHE A 37 0.25 -9.39 6.01
C PHE A 37 1.39 -9.06 5.05
N ALA A 38 1.73 -7.77 4.97
CA ALA A 38 2.94 -7.35 4.28
C ALA A 38 4.17 -8.04 4.87
N THR A 39 5.10 -8.38 4.01
CA THR A 39 6.36 -9.04 4.42
C THR A 39 7.56 -8.08 4.39
N LEU A 40 7.39 -6.87 3.86
CA LEU A 40 8.40 -5.82 3.93
C LEU A 40 8.61 -5.34 5.37
N PRO A 41 9.82 -4.85 5.72
CA PRO A 41 10.10 -4.28 7.05
C PRO A 41 9.50 -2.88 7.20
N ILE A 42 8.17 -2.79 7.24
CA ILE A 42 7.43 -1.52 7.11
C ILE A 42 7.80 -0.48 8.16
N LYS A 43 8.04 -0.87 9.41
CA LYS A 43 8.43 0.08 10.47
C LYS A 43 9.82 0.66 10.22
N ARG A 44 10.75 -0.17 9.77
CA ARG A 44 12.10 0.28 9.42
C ARG A 44 12.07 1.21 8.22
N MET A 45 11.20 0.92 7.25
CA MET A 45 11.01 1.77 6.07
C MET A 45 10.45 3.15 6.46
N VAL A 46 9.46 3.21 7.33
CA VAL A 46 8.92 4.48 7.84
C VAL A 46 10.02 5.27 8.57
N SER A 47 10.78 4.62 9.44
CA SER A 47 11.89 5.28 10.13
C SER A 47 12.94 5.84 9.16
N ALA A 48 13.24 5.11 8.08
CA ALA A 48 14.17 5.57 7.06
C ALA A 48 13.63 6.80 6.31
N MET A 49 12.35 6.80 5.99
CA MET A 49 11.70 7.97 5.36
C MET A 49 11.73 9.19 6.27
N GLU A 50 11.43 9.01 7.54
CA GLU A 50 11.47 10.10 8.54
C GLU A 50 12.88 10.67 8.69
N ARG A 51 13.91 9.82 8.72
CA ARG A 51 15.31 10.27 8.75
C ARG A 51 15.70 11.05 7.48
N ALA A 52 15.02 10.80 6.37
CA ALA A 52 15.20 11.56 5.13
C ALA A 52 14.31 12.82 5.07
N ASN A 53 13.69 13.20 6.19
CA ASN A 53 12.78 14.35 6.31
C ASN A 53 11.53 14.23 5.42
N VAL A 54 11.02 13.01 5.26
CA VAL A 54 9.78 12.76 4.54
C VAL A 54 8.74 12.22 5.53
N ALA A 55 7.59 12.88 5.61
CA ALA A 55 6.50 12.44 6.46
C ALA A 55 5.98 11.08 6.00
N ALA A 56 5.92 10.12 6.90
CA ALA A 56 5.48 8.76 6.62
C ALA A 56 4.83 8.14 7.85
N ALA A 57 3.92 7.19 7.62
CA ALA A 57 3.28 6.46 8.70
C ALA A 57 2.93 5.04 8.24
N VAL A 58 2.86 4.12 9.19
CA VAL A 58 2.34 2.77 8.93
C VAL A 58 0.83 2.84 8.85
N SER A 59 0.27 2.39 7.73
CA SER A 59 -1.15 2.09 7.61
C SER A 59 -1.41 0.62 7.94
N ASN A 60 -2.44 0.35 8.73
CA ASN A 60 -2.80 -1.02 9.08
C ASN A 60 -3.70 -1.69 8.02
N SER A 61 -4.16 -0.95 7.03
CA SER A 61 -5.10 -1.42 6.02
C SER A 61 -4.85 -0.76 4.67
N ALA A 62 -5.12 -1.50 3.59
CA ALA A 62 -5.13 -0.98 2.23
C ALA A 62 -6.55 -0.61 1.76
N GLY A 63 -7.50 -0.51 2.69
CA GLY A 63 -8.91 -0.30 2.37
C GLY A 63 -9.59 -1.57 1.87
N THR A 64 -10.59 -1.42 1.00
CA THR A 64 -11.43 -2.52 0.57
C THR A 64 -11.54 -2.65 -0.96
N TYR A 65 -10.80 -1.88 -1.73
CA TYR A 65 -10.87 -2.02 -3.19
C TYR A 65 -9.48 -1.99 -3.86
N VAL A 66 -9.18 -1.05 -4.76
CA VAL A 66 -8.08 -1.21 -5.72
C VAL A 66 -6.73 -1.48 -5.03
N CYS A 67 -6.35 -0.68 -4.06
CA CYS A 67 -5.09 -0.88 -3.32
C CYS A 67 -5.08 -2.23 -2.60
N ASN A 68 -6.17 -2.54 -1.92
CA ASN A 68 -6.35 -3.82 -1.24
C ASN A 68 -6.29 -5.00 -2.22
N SER A 69 -6.97 -4.91 -3.36
CA SER A 69 -6.98 -5.97 -4.37
C SER A 69 -5.59 -6.22 -4.94
N THR A 70 -4.85 -5.17 -5.24
CA THR A 70 -3.48 -5.26 -5.76
C THR A 70 -2.54 -5.91 -4.75
N MET A 71 -2.57 -5.44 -3.51
CA MET A 71 -1.75 -5.98 -2.43
C MET A 71 -2.09 -7.44 -2.14
N TYR A 72 -3.39 -7.76 -2.06
CA TYR A 72 -3.85 -9.11 -1.80
C TYR A 72 -3.42 -10.08 -2.91
N ALA A 73 -3.65 -9.73 -4.17
CA ALA A 73 -3.30 -10.59 -5.30
C ALA A 73 -1.81 -10.89 -5.34
N LEU A 74 -0.96 -9.89 -5.07
CA LEU A 74 0.49 -10.07 -5.02
C LEU A 74 0.91 -11.00 -3.88
N LEU A 75 0.45 -10.73 -2.66
CA LEU A 75 0.83 -11.52 -1.48
C LEU A 75 0.27 -12.94 -1.55
N ASP A 76 -0.94 -13.13 -2.08
CA ASP A 76 -1.53 -14.45 -2.28
C ASP A 76 -0.73 -15.27 -3.29
N HIS A 77 -0.34 -14.66 -4.41
CA HIS A 77 0.49 -15.31 -5.43
C HIS A 77 1.85 -15.73 -4.88
N ILE A 78 2.49 -14.87 -4.10
CA ILE A 78 3.77 -15.17 -3.44
C ILE A 78 3.62 -16.35 -2.49
N ALA A 79 2.59 -16.36 -1.65
CA ALA A 79 2.34 -17.43 -0.69
C ALA A 79 1.99 -18.75 -1.38
N ALA A 80 1.10 -18.72 -2.37
CA ALA A 80 0.64 -19.91 -3.09
C ALA A 80 1.76 -20.62 -3.87
N ASN A 81 2.75 -19.86 -4.33
CA ASN A 81 3.86 -20.38 -5.15
C ASN A 81 5.19 -20.45 -4.38
N ASN A 82 5.18 -20.17 -3.08
CA ASN A 82 6.38 -20.18 -2.22
C ASN A 82 7.53 -19.34 -2.80
N ILE A 83 7.21 -18.16 -3.31
CA ILE A 83 8.20 -17.27 -3.92
C ILE A 83 9.00 -16.56 -2.82
N PRO A 84 10.35 -16.63 -2.83
CA PRO A 84 11.17 -16.09 -1.73
C PRO A 84 11.44 -14.60 -1.90
N ILE A 85 10.38 -13.78 -1.95
CA ILE A 85 10.47 -12.33 -2.01
C ILE A 85 9.59 -11.69 -0.94
N GLN A 86 9.96 -10.47 -0.57
CA GLN A 86 9.17 -9.64 0.33
C GLN A 86 8.28 -8.70 -0.49
N ALA A 87 7.09 -8.43 0.01
CA ALA A 87 6.15 -7.53 -0.65
C ALA A 87 5.30 -6.78 0.35
N GLY A 88 4.76 -5.67 -0.11
CA GLY A 88 3.87 -4.81 0.65
C GLY A 88 3.27 -3.76 -0.28
N PHE A 89 2.71 -2.72 0.30
CA PHE A 89 2.08 -1.65 -0.45
C PHE A 89 2.44 -0.29 0.15
N ILE A 90 2.79 0.67 -0.68
CA ILE A 90 3.06 2.05 -0.28
C ILE A 90 2.08 2.96 -1.01
N HIS A 91 1.27 3.69 -0.25
CA HIS A 91 0.39 4.69 -0.80
C HIS A 91 1.07 6.06 -0.74
N VAL A 92 1.10 6.76 -1.88
CA VAL A 92 1.67 8.10 -1.97
C VAL A 92 0.56 9.15 -2.07
N PRO A 93 0.76 10.36 -1.53
CA PRO A 93 -0.22 11.44 -1.67
C PRO A 93 -0.20 12.07 -3.06
N TYR A 94 -1.12 12.99 -3.29
CA TYR A 94 -1.10 13.82 -4.49
C TYR A 94 0.13 14.73 -4.53
N ILE A 95 0.57 15.10 -5.72
CA ILE A 95 1.49 16.21 -5.89
C ILE A 95 0.68 17.53 -5.84
N PRO A 96 1.32 18.67 -5.48
CA PRO A 96 0.58 19.92 -5.27
C PRO A 96 -0.28 20.38 -6.46
N SER A 97 0.19 20.18 -7.69
CA SER A 97 -0.56 20.56 -8.89
C SER A 97 -1.87 19.80 -9.09
N GLN A 98 -1.97 18.58 -8.55
CA GLN A 98 -3.19 17.78 -8.67
C GLN A 98 -4.32 18.25 -7.74
N VAL A 99 -3.98 19.00 -6.71
CA VAL A 99 -4.92 19.44 -5.66
C VAL A 99 -4.97 20.96 -5.52
N ALA A 100 -4.51 21.69 -6.53
CA ALA A 100 -4.47 23.15 -6.52
C ALA A 100 -5.86 23.79 -6.30
N ASP A 101 -6.92 23.09 -6.76
CA ASP A 101 -8.32 23.50 -6.59
C ASP A 101 -9.03 22.81 -5.41
N LYS A 102 -8.28 22.06 -4.57
CA LYS A 102 -8.81 21.29 -3.43
C LYS A 102 -8.09 21.72 -2.15
N PRO A 103 -8.56 22.78 -1.47
CA PRO A 103 -7.77 23.46 -0.42
C PRO A 103 -7.45 22.63 0.82
N ASN A 104 -8.19 21.56 1.09
CA ASN A 104 -7.97 20.73 2.30
C ASN A 104 -7.38 19.36 1.97
N MET A 105 -6.95 19.14 0.73
CA MET A 105 -6.37 17.85 0.33
C MET A 105 -4.86 17.86 0.58
N PRO A 106 -4.33 16.90 1.35
CA PRO A 106 -2.89 16.82 1.58
C PRO A 106 -2.15 16.50 0.29
N SER A 107 -0.94 17.05 0.15
CA SER A 107 -0.08 16.82 -0.99
C SER A 107 1.38 16.78 -0.57
N MET A 108 2.24 16.27 -1.45
CA MET A 108 3.67 16.22 -1.24
C MET A 108 4.39 16.46 -2.56
N PRO A 109 5.45 17.29 -2.60
CA PRO A 109 6.24 17.46 -3.82
C PRO A 109 6.80 16.13 -4.33
N LEU A 110 6.88 15.97 -5.64
CA LEU A 110 7.37 14.73 -6.27
C LEU A 110 8.78 14.37 -5.80
N GLU A 111 9.68 15.34 -5.69
CA GLU A 111 11.05 15.12 -5.21
C GLU A 111 11.09 14.56 -3.78
N ASP A 112 10.13 14.93 -2.93
CA ASP A 112 10.03 14.39 -1.56
C ASP A 112 9.56 12.93 -1.59
N MET A 113 8.62 12.60 -2.47
CA MET A 113 8.17 11.21 -2.66
C MET A 113 9.33 10.33 -3.13
N VAL A 114 10.10 10.80 -4.11
CA VAL A 114 11.27 10.08 -4.64
C VAL A 114 12.31 9.87 -3.54
N ARG A 115 12.60 10.90 -2.76
CA ARG A 115 13.56 10.80 -1.63
C ARG A 115 13.08 9.79 -0.59
N GLY A 116 11.81 9.84 -0.23
CA GLY A 116 11.22 8.91 0.74
C GLY A 116 11.24 7.47 0.26
N LEU A 117 10.82 7.21 -0.97
CA LEU A 117 10.83 5.87 -1.54
C LEU A 117 12.25 5.33 -1.70
N THR A 118 13.19 6.16 -2.09
CA THR A 118 14.62 5.78 -2.17
C THR A 118 15.13 5.33 -0.80
N ALA A 119 14.88 6.13 0.24
CA ALA A 119 15.28 5.77 1.61
C ALA A 119 14.64 4.47 2.09
N ALA A 120 13.36 4.27 1.77
CA ALA A 120 12.63 3.05 2.13
C ALA A 120 13.22 1.81 1.44
N ILE A 121 13.52 1.91 0.15
CA ILE A 121 14.08 0.80 -0.63
C ILE A 121 15.50 0.46 -0.13
N GLU A 122 16.34 1.47 0.08
CA GLU A 122 17.72 1.28 0.54
C GLU A 122 17.81 0.59 1.91
N CYS A 123 16.82 0.78 2.78
CA CYS A 123 16.83 0.16 4.10
C CYS A 123 16.38 -1.30 4.12
N ILE A 124 15.86 -1.85 3.03
CA ILE A 124 15.31 -3.22 3.01
C ILE A 124 16.41 -4.26 3.28
N ASP A 125 17.60 -4.03 2.76
CA ASP A 125 18.74 -4.95 2.88
C ASP A 125 19.57 -4.72 4.15
N GLU A 126 19.17 -3.83 5.02
CA GLU A 126 19.86 -3.56 6.27
C GLU A 126 19.62 -4.60 7.36
#